data_b593a4b4d9eac699e25019fcd9458bfc
#
_entry.id   b593a4b4d9eac699e25019fcd9458bfc
#
_cell.length_a   1.000
_cell.length_b   1.000
_cell.length_c   1.000
_cell.angle_alpha   90.00
_cell.angle_beta   90.00
_cell.angle_gamma   90.00
#
_symmetry.space_group_name_H-M   'P 1'
#
loop_
_entity.id
_entity.type
_entity.pdbx_description
1 polymer ?
#
loop_
_entity_poly.entity_id
_entity_poly.type
_entity_poly.pdbx_seq_one_letter_code
_entity_poly.pdbx_strand_id
1 'polypeptide(L)'
;FMYRDDGKTLLDIFERHSDQFFLVYTNGTLITPEVAQWLGELGNVTPAISVEGLEKETDDRRGQGVFKRILKAFENLRRAGVPFGISTTAFKHNCERIQDDEFIKFFFEEQGALYQWIFQYMPIGRSFTLDLMVTPEQRLCMYERTWELVRERNLFVADFWNSGTVSSGCIAAGGSYGGGYFYIDWNGAVTPCAFNPFSVHNIKDIYAEGGDLDTALFSPLLTETRNWQREYFDDRPNPERGNLLVPCPIRDHHRRMRAIIDKVKAVPIDQDGERALEDSAYGTGMAEYGDKVGCLSCSLWKEHYLALDRKKEQHDSSEAA
;
A
#
# COMPACT_ATOMS: atom_id res chain seq x y z
N PHE A 1 -14.76 -0.66 -10.92
CA PHE A 1 -14.78 0.58 -11.70
C PHE A 1 -15.98 0.70 -12.63
N MET A 2 -16.89 -0.25 -12.59
CA MET A 2 -18.16 -0.18 -13.34
C MET A 2 -19.31 0.44 -12.53
N TYR A 3 -19.03 1.08 -11.42
CA TYR A 3 -20.00 1.91 -10.70
C TYR A 3 -20.47 3.06 -11.61
N ARG A 4 -21.75 3.37 -11.56
CA ARG A 4 -22.34 4.43 -12.38
C ARG A 4 -22.89 5.54 -11.49
N ASP A 5 -22.53 6.75 -11.85
CA ASP A 5 -23.07 7.96 -11.28
C ASP A 5 -23.48 8.89 -12.43
N ASP A 6 -24.75 9.29 -12.48
CA ASP A 6 -25.32 10.10 -13.57
C ASP A 6 -24.98 9.56 -14.98
N GLY A 7 -25.03 8.22 -15.12
CA GLY A 7 -24.74 7.54 -16.38
C GLY A 7 -23.25 7.37 -16.71
N LYS A 8 -22.33 7.97 -15.94
CA LYS A 8 -20.88 7.88 -16.13
C LYS A 8 -20.25 6.78 -15.28
N THR A 9 -19.11 6.31 -15.72
CA THR A 9 -18.27 5.31 -15.02
C THR A 9 -16.85 5.85 -14.87
N LEU A 10 -15.96 5.11 -14.19
CA LEU A 10 -14.54 5.44 -14.19
C LEU A 10 -13.91 5.38 -15.59
N LEU A 11 -14.47 4.63 -16.52
CA LEU A 11 -13.98 4.58 -17.90
C LEU A 11 -14.05 5.96 -18.58
N ASP A 12 -15.10 6.75 -18.31
CA ASP A 12 -15.23 8.12 -18.81
C ASP A 12 -14.13 9.04 -18.27
N ILE A 13 -13.65 8.79 -17.04
CA ILE A 13 -12.52 9.51 -16.43
C ILE A 13 -11.22 9.12 -17.13
N PHE A 14 -10.99 7.82 -17.36
CA PHE A 14 -9.78 7.34 -18.03
C PHE A 14 -9.66 7.86 -19.45
N GLU A 15 -10.76 7.90 -20.19
CA GLU A 15 -10.82 8.47 -21.53
C GLU A 15 -10.53 9.97 -21.54
N ARG A 16 -11.14 10.71 -20.61
CA ARG A 16 -10.94 12.17 -20.50
C ARG A 16 -9.52 12.57 -20.12
N HIS A 17 -8.82 11.72 -19.36
CA HIS A 17 -7.47 11.94 -18.84
C HIS A 17 -6.47 10.94 -19.45
N SER A 18 -6.42 10.92 -20.79
CA SER A 18 -5.57 9.99 -21.55
C SER A 18 -4.05 10.26 -21.37
N ASP A 19 -3.68 11.42 -20.84
CA ASP A 19 -2.32 11.81 -20.44
C ASP A 19 -1.89 11.25 -19.06
N GLN A 20 -2.83 10.64 -18.32
CA GLN A 20 -2.59 10.04 -17.01
C GLN A 20 -2.61 8.51 -17.10
N PHE A 21 -1.81 7.85 -16.25
CA PHE A 21 -1.83 6.40 -16.13
C PHE A 21 -2.58 5.97 -14.87
N PHE A 22 -3.47 5.00 -15.01
CA PHE A 22 -4.36 4.54 -13.94
C PHE A 22 -4.04 3.11 -13.51
N LEU A 23 -3.67 2.92 -12.25
CA LEU A 23 -3.64 1.63 -11.59
C LEU A 23 -4.97 1.44 -10.83
N VAL A 24 -5.76 0.43 -11.22
CA VAL A 24 -7.12 0.23 -10.68
C VAL A 24 -7.21 -1.06 -9.90
N TYR A 25 -7.35 -0.97 -8.59
CA TYR A 25 -7.65 -2.13 -7.74
C TYR A 25 -9.11 -2.54 -7.89
N THR A 26 -9.35 -3.78 -8.30
CA THR A 26 -10.70 -4.27 -8.61
C THR A 26 -10.86 -5.75 -8.24
N ASN A 27 -12.12 -6.16 -7.97
CA ASN A 27 -12.42 -7.59 -7.88
C ASN A 27 -12.46 -8.30 -9.25
N GLY A 28 -12.38 -7.57 -10.35
CA GLY A 28 -12.31 -8.09 -11.71
C GLY A 28 -13.60 -8.69 -12.27
N THR A 29 -14.63 -8.90 -11.44
CA THR A 29 -15.82 -9.71 -11.82
C THR A 29 -16.71 -9.11 -12.90
N LEU A 30 -16.52 -7.85 -13.24
CA LEU A 30 -17.24 -7.12 -14.28
C LEU A 30 -16.36 -6.75 -15.48
N ILE A 31 -15.18 -7.33 -15.61
CA ILE A 31 -14.33 -7.16 -16.79
C ILE A 31 -14.83 -8.13 -17.89
N THR A 32 -15.88 -7.69 -18.60
CA THR A 32 -16.42 -8.39 -19.78
C THR A 32 -15.46 -8.25 -20.97
N PRO A 33 -15.65 -9.00 -22.09
CA PRO A 33 -14.88 -8.78 -23.30
C PRO A 33 -14.91 -7.33 -23.80
N GLU A 34 -16.07 -6.68 -23.73
CA GLU A 34 -16.29 -5.30 -24.18
C GLU A 34 -15.52 -4.31 -23.27
N VAL A 35 -15.57 -4.51 -21.96
CA VAL A 35 -14.80 -3.70 -21.00
C VAL A 35 -13.31 -3.88 -21.23
N ALA A 36 -12.84 -5.11 -21.42
CA ALA A 36 -11.42 -5.37 -21.67
C ALA A 36 -10.96 -4.75 -22.99
N GLN A 37 -11.77 -4.83 -24.05
CA GLN A 37 -11.48 -4.19 -25.33
C GLN A 37 -11.36 -2.66 -25.16
N TRP A 38 -12.31 -2.04 -24.45
CA TRP A 38 -12.24 -0.59 -24.19
C TRP A 38 -10.98 -0.19 -23.41
N LEU A 39 -10.61 -0.96 -22.36
CA LEU A 39 -9.35 -0.73 -21.63
C LEU A 39 -8.12 -0.87 -22.55
N GLY A 40 -8.14 -1.80 -23.50
CA GLY A 40 -7.08 -1.95 -24.50
C GLY A 40 -6.98 -0.77 -25.45
N GLU A 41 -8.12 -0.24 -25.89
CA GLU A 41 -8.19 0.95 -26.76
C GLU A 41 -7.71 2.22 -26.05
N LEU A 42 -8.02 2.38 -24.75
CA LEU A 42 -7.55 3.49 -23.93
C LEU A 42 -6.01 3.45 -23.70
N GLY A 43 -5.46 2.28 -23.43
CA GLY A 43 -4.03 2.05 -23.27
C GLY A 43 -3.38 2.67 -22.02
N ASN A 44 -4.13 3.38 -21.19
CA ASN A 44 -3.64 4.11 -20.01
C ASN A 44 -4.09 3.52 -18.67
N VAL A 45 -4.62 2.28 -18.67
CA VAL A 45 -5.17 1.63 -17.47
C VAL A 45 -4.57 0.24 -17.29
N THR A 46 -4.13 -0.06 -16.07
CA THR A 46 -3.74 -1.40 -15.66
C THR A 46 -4.60 -1.86 -14.47
N PRO A 47 -5.42 -2.92 -14.60
CA PRO A 47 -6.14 -3.49 -13.48
C PRO A 47 -5.24 -4.35 -12.60
N ALA A 48 -5.28 -4.13 -11.28
CA ALA A 48 -4.75 -5.03 -10.25
C ALA A 48 -5.91 -5.84 -9.67
N ILE A 49 -6.04 -7.09 -10.09
CA ILE A 49 -7.20 -7.91 -9.73
C ILE A 49 -6.98 -8.58 -8.39
N SER A 50 -7.96 -8.42 -7.52
CA SER A 50 -7.86 -8.90 -6.14
C SER A 50 -8.04 -10.42 -6.05
N VAL A 51 -7.04 -11.11 -5.50
CA VAL A 51 -7.04 -12.53 -5.18
C VAL A 51 -6.48 -12.76 -3.77
N GLU A 52 -6.80 -13.90 -3.14
CA GLU A 52 -6.38 -14.16 -1.75
C GLU A 52 -5.53 -15.44 -1.60
N GLY A 53 -5.27 -16.11 -2.68
CA GLY A 53 -4.65 -17.40 -2.86
C GLY A 53 -5.14 -18.01 -4.16
N LEU A 54 -5.27 -19.31 -4.24
CA LEU A 54 -5.93 -19.99 -5.35
C LEU A 54 -7.46 -20.01 -5.18
N GLU A 55 -8.16 -20.96 -5.80
CA GLU A 55 -9.63 -21.02 -5.81
C GLU A 55 -10.20 -21.04 -4.39
N LYS A 56 -9.69 -21.90 -3.52
CA LYS A 56 -10.20 -22.05 -2.17
C LYS A 56 -10.13 -20.76 -1.37
N GLU A 57 -8.96 -20.20 -1.22
CA GLU A 57 -8.73 -19.00 -0.39
C GLU A 57 -9.47 -17.77 -0.98
N THR A 58 -9.52 -17.68 -2.29
CA THR A 58 -10.23 -16.56 -2.97
C THR A 58 -11.73 -16.70 -2.82
N ASP A 59 -12.31 -17.88 -3.04
CA ASP A 59 -13.74 -18.10 -2.90
C ASP A 59 -14.21 -18.04 -1.45
N ASP A 60 -13.43 -18.55 -0.49
CA ASP A 60 -13.74 -18.48 0.94
C ASP A 60 -13.92 -17.02 1.41
N ARG A 61 -13.11 -16.10 0.91
CA ARG A 61 -13.17 -14.69 1.31
C ARG A 61 -14.14 -13.86 0.46
N ARG A 62 -14.19 -14.11 -0.85
CA ARG A 62 -14.89 -13.24 -1.82
C ARG A 62 -16.22 -13.79 -2.28
N GLY A 63 -16.52 -15.03 -1.93
CA GLY A 63 -17.74 -15.75 -2.29
C GLY A 63 -17.52 -16.80 -3.37
N GLN A 64 -18.33 -17.85 -3.31
CA GLN A 64 -18.24 -19.00 -4.21
C GLN A 64 -18.34 -18.61 -5.69
N GLY A 65 -17.43 -19.14 -6.51
CA GLY A 65 -17.36 -18.91 -7.94
C GLY A 65 -16.78 -17.57 -8.35
N VAL A 66 -16.28 -16.75 -7.40
CA VAL A 66 -15.59 -15.50 -7.73
C VAL A 66 -14.27 -15.80 -8.43
N PHE A 67 -13.52 -16.81 -8.01
CA PHE A 67 -12.27 -17.20 -8.65
C PHE A 67 -12.44 -17.52 -10.13
N LYS A 68 -13.49 -18.27 -10.51
CA LYS A 68 -13.78 -18.56 -11.93
C LYS A 68 -14.09 -17.30 -12.74
N ARG A 69 -14.76 -16.32 -12.14
CA ARG A 69 -15.02 -15.02 -12.80
C ARG A 69 -13.72 -14.21 -12.97
N ILE A 70 -12.81 -14.29 -12.01
CA ILE A 70 -11.48 -13.68 -12.10
C ILE A 70 -10.68 -14.30 -13.25
N LEU A 71 -10.64 -15.62 -13.37
CA LEU A 71 -9.96 -16.29 -14.50
C LEU A 71 -10.52 -15.86 -15.85
N LYS A 72 -11.85 -15.67 -15.93
CA LYS A 72 -12.47 -15.14 -17.15
C LYS A 72 -12.07 -13.70 -17.43
N ALA A 73 -11.93 -12.87 -16.39
CA ALA A 73 -11.42 -11.51 -16.54
C ALA A 73 -9.97 -11.49 -17.06
N PHE A 74 -9.09 -12.34 -16.52
CA PHE A 74 -7.73 -12.50 -17.05
C PHE A 74 -7.70 -12.90 -18.52
N GLU A 75 -8.55 -13.87 -18.92
CA GLU A 75 -8.67 -14.26 -20.33
C GLU A 75 -9.09 -13.07 -21.21
N ASN A 76 -10.09 -12.30 -20.78
CA ASN A 76 -10.57 -11.13 -21.51
C ASN A 76 -9.47 -10.07 -21.65
N LEU A 77 -8.75 -9.77 -20.58
CA LEU A 77 -7.65 -8.80 -20.59
C LEU A 77 -6.49 -9.24 -21.51
N ARG A 78 -6.09 -10.52 -21.45
CA ARG A 78 -5.06 -11.05 -22.37
C ARG A 78 -5.47 -10.93 -23.83
N ARG A 79 -6.72 -11.28 -24.16
CA ARG A 79 -7.23 -11.17 -25.53
C ARG A 79 -7.25 -9.74 -26.04
N ALA A 80 -7.50 -8.79 -25.16
CA ALA A 80 -7.50 -7.35 -25.47
C ALA A 80 -6.12 -6.69 -25.42
N GLY A 81 -5.06 -7.43 -25.04
CA GLY A 81 -3.71 -6.88 -24.92
C GLY A 81 -3.52 -5.91 -23.75
N VAL A 82 -4.40 -5.96 -22.75
CA VAL A 82 -4.33 -5.08 -21.56
C VAL A 82 -3.34 -5.65 -20.56
N PRO A 83 -2.29 -4.90 -20.17
CA PRO A 83 -1.40 -5.30 -19.08
C PRO A 83 -2.18 -5.30 -17.76
N PHE A 84 -2.03 -6.37 -16.97
CA PHE A 84 -2.69 -6.48 -15.67
C PHE A 84 -1.79 -7.15 -14.64
N GLY A 85 -2.14 -6.95 -13.39
CA GLY A 85 -1.53 -7.63 -12.26
C GLY A 85 -2.55 -8.14 -11.27
N ILE A 86 -2.04 -8.60 -10.14
CA ILE A 86 -2.85 -9.05 -9.01
C ILE A 86 -2.60 -8.21 -7.78
N SER A 87 -3.61 -8.14 -6.92
CA SER A 87 -3.54 -7.52 -5.60
C SER A 87 -3.95 -8.53 -4.55
N THR A 88 -3.11 -8.74 -3.55
CA THR A 88 -3.35 -9.71 -2.48
C THR A 88 -3.37 -9.01 -1.12
N THR A 89 -4.24 -9.46 -0.22
CA THR A 89 -4.17 -9.07 1.18
C THR A 89 -3.52 -10.19 1.98
N ALA A 90 -2.36 -9.89 2.58
CA ALA A 90 -1.66 -10.82 3.45
C ALA A 90 -2.26 -10.80 4.86
N PHE A 91 -2.78 -11.94 5.28
CA PHE A 91 -3.22 -12.22 6.64
C PHE A 91 -2.28 -13.23 7.30
N LYS A 92 -2.35 -13.36 8.61
CA LYS A 92 -1.63 -14.36 9.38
C LYS A 92 -1.77 -15.79 8.84
N HIS A 93 -2.89 -16.12 8.22
CA HIS A 93 -3.19 -17.47 7.75
C HIS A 93 -2.93 -17.72 6.26
N ASN A 94 -2.66 -16.70 5.43
CA ASN A 94 -2.41 -16.86 4.00
C ASN A 94 -1.11 -16.24 3.50
N CYS A 95 -0.33 -15.57 4.35
CA CYS A 95 0.86 -14.82 3.96
C CYS A 95 1.93 -15.66 3.26
N GLU A 96 2.05 -16.93 3.61
CA GLU A 96 2.94 -17.88 2.94
C GLU A 96 2.36 -18.28 1.57
N ARG A 97 1.05 -18.57 1.54
CA ARG A 97 0.34 -19.01 0.33
C ARG A 97 0.42 -18.05 -0.83
N ILE A 98 0.29 -16.75 -0.57
CA ILE A 98 0.28 -15.70 -1.61
C ILE A 98 1.66 -15.42 -2.23
N GLN A 99 2.69 -16.12 -1.81
CA GLN A 99 4.07 -16.01 -2.31
C GLN A 99 4.73 -17.38 -2.56
N ASP A 100 4.01 -18.51 -2.38
CA ASP A 100 4.56 -19.82 -2.65
C ASP A 100 4.76 -20.07 -4.16
N ASP A 101 5.52 -21.09 -4.49
CA ASP A 101 5.86 -21.38 -5.89
C ASP A 101 4.65 -21.77 -6.74
N GLU A 102 3.64 -22.42 -6.16
CA GLU A 102 2.42 -22.78 -6.88
C GLU A 102 1.61 -21.53 -7.23
N PHE A 103 1.46 -20.61 -6.28
CA PHE A 103 0.79 -19.32 -6.50
C PHE A 103 1.50 -18.49 -7.57
N ILE A 104 2.82 -18.37 -7.44
CA ILE A 104 3.64 -17.59 -8.39
C ILE A 104 3.56 -18.18 -9.79
N LYS A 105 3.76 -19.48 -9.93
CA LYS A 105 3.65 -20.17 -11.22
C LYS A 105 2.26 -19.95 -11.84
N PHE A 106 1.21 -20.15 -11.05
CA PHE A 106 -0.15 -20.01 -11.55
C PHE A 106 -0.45 -18.59 -12.06
N PHE A 107 -0.20 -17.57 -11.25
CA PHE A 107 -0.59 -16.21 -11.64
C PHE A 107 0.35 -15.56 -12.66
N PHE A 108 1.65 -15.73 -12.53
CA PHE A 108 2.62 -15.09 -13.42
C PHE A 108 2.85 -15.87 -14.70
N GLU A 109 3.08 -17.20 -14.61
CA GLU A 109 3.44 -18.01 -15.78
C GLU A 109 2.19 -18.48 -16.55
N GLU A 110 1.14 -18.96 -15.86
CA GLU A 110 -0.04 -19.53 -16.51
C GLU A 110 -1.10 -18.48 -16.83
N GLN A 111 -1.36 -17.54 -15.92
CA GLN A 111 -2.36 -16.49 -16.13
C GLN A 111 -1.78 -15.21 -16.75
N GLY A 112 -0.47 -15.00 -16.72
CA GLY A 112 0.21 -13.88 -17.36
C GLY A 112 0.05 -12.53 -16.60
N ALA A 113 -0.10 -12.56 -15.29
CA ALA A 113 -0.02 -11.38 -14.47
C ALA A 113 1.40 -10.80 -14.54
N LEU A 114 1.53 -9.49 -14.73
CA LEU A 114 2.82 -8.82 -14.87
C LEU A 114 3.39 -8.32 -13.54
N TYR A 115 2.54 -8.14 -12.54
CA TYR A 115 2.94 -7.66 -11.22
C TYR A 115 2.01 -8.15 -10.13
N GLN A 116 2.51 -8.14 -8.88
CA GLN A 116 1.74 -8.37 -7.66
C GLN A 116 1.95 -7.24 -6.67
N TRP A 117 0.84 -6.66 -6.20
CA TRP A 117 0.81 -5.80 -5.02
C TRP A 117 0.36 -6.61 -3.80
N ILE A 118 1.18 -6.60 -2.75
CA ILE A 118 0.85 -7.24 -1.48
C ILE A 118 0.54 -6.15 -0.46
N PHE A 119 -0.68 -6.18 0.07
CA PHE A 119 -1.09 -5.36 1.19
C PHE A 119 -1.21 -6.25 2.42
N GLN A 120 -0.33 -6.09 3.38
CA GLN A 120 -0.51 -6.77 4.67
C GLN A 120 -1.75 -6.18 5.36
N TYR A 121 -2.58 -7.06 5.94
CA TYR A 121 -3.80 -6.64 6.60
C TYR A 121 -3.52 -5.53 7.62
N MET A 122 -4.28 -4.46 7.50
CA MET A 122 -4.29 -3.34 8.43
C MET A 122 -5.58 -3.37 9.23
N PRO A 123 -5.52 -3.37 10.58
CA PRO A 123 -6.72 -3.48 11.42
C PRO A 123 -7.46 -2.14 11.50
N ILE A 124 -8.16 -1.79 10.43
CA ILE A 124 -9.02 -0.61 10.30
C ILE A 124 -10.40 -1.02 9.77
N GLY A 125 -11.38 -0.11 9.85
CA GLY A 125 -12.74 -0.36 9.39
C GLY A 125 -13.52 -1.28 10.32
N ARG A 126 -14.52 -1.99 9.79
CA ARG A 126 -15.54 -2.73 10.57
C ARG A 126 -14.97 -3.74 11.57
N SER A 127 -13.77 -4.24 11.32
CA SER A 127 -13.14 -5.23 12.20
C SER A 127 -11.67 -4.86 12.35
N PHE A 128 -11.37 -3.98 13.29
CA PHE A 128 -9.99 -3.58 13.61
C PHE A 128 -9.31 -4.57 14.59
N THR A 129 -9.48 -5.88 14.36
CA THR A 129 -8.83 -6.93 15.16
C THR A 129 -7.36 -7.09 14.80
N LEU A 130 -6.51 -7.22 15.82
CA LEU A 130 -5.08 -7.49 15.65
C LEU A 130 -4.79 -8.95 15.27
N ASP A 131 -5.71 -9.86 15.54
CA ASP A 131 -5.53 -11.31 15.36
C ASP A 131 -5.29 -11.74 13.91
N LEU A 132 -5.73 -10.94 12.97
CA LEU A 132 -5.56 -11.20 11.53
C LEU A 132 -4.26 -10.66 10.96
N MET A 133 -3.54 -9.82 11.70
CA MET A 133 -2.27 -9.26 11.23
C MET A 133 -1.24 -10.38 11.04
N VAL A 134 -0.42 -10.26 10.00
CA VAL A 134 0.80 -11.06 9.89
C VAL A 134 1.65 -10.87 11.12
N THR A 135 2.22 -11.94 11.66
CA THR A 135 3.10 -11.77 12.83
C THR A 135 4.38 -11.04 12.44
N PRO A 136 5.09 -10.41 13.39
CA PRO A 136 6.38 -9.81 13.12
C PRO A 136 7.37 -10.74 12.42
N GLU A 137 7.40 -12.00 12.80
CA GLU A 137 8.23 -13.03 12.20
C GLU A 137 7.80 -13.34 10.76
N GLN A 138 6.50 -13.52 10.53
CA GLN A 138 5.95 -13.71 9.18
C GLN A 138 6.25 -12.52 8.26
N ARG A 139 6.20 -11.29 8.81
CA ARG A 139 6.53 -10.09 8.03
C ARG A 139 7.97 -10.12 7.52
N LEU A 140 8.93 -10.58 8.33
CA LEU A 140 10.33 -10.72 7.90
C LEU A 140 10.50 -11.86 6.87
N CYS A 141 9.86 -12.99 7.07
CA CYS A 141 9.85 -14.06 6.06
C CYS A 141 9.27 -13.57 4.70
N MET A 142 8.18 -12.78 4.74
CA MET A 142 7.62 -12.17 3.54
C MET A 142 8.60 -11.19 2.88
N TYR A 143 9.35 -10.42 3.67
CA TYR A 143 10.38 -9.53 3.16
C TYR A 143 11.46 -10.31 2.40
N GLU A 144 12.01 -11.36 3.00
CA GLU A 144 13.04 -12.21 2.39
C GLU A 144 12.51 -12.85 1.09
N ARG A 145 11.31 -13.42 1.14
CA ARG A 145 10.68 -14.05 -0.03
C ARG A 145 10.39 -13.06 -1.15
N THR A 146 9.88 -11.86 -0.83
CA THR A 146 9.66 -10.81 -1.84
C THR A 146 10.95 -10.47 -2.56
N TRP A 147 12.07 -10.31 -1.84
CA TRP A 147 13.35 -9.99 -2.45
C TRP A 147 13.97 -11.15 -3.25
N GLU A 148 13.73 -12.39 -2.86
CA GLU A 148 14.09 -13.56 -3.67
C GLU A 148 13.33 -13.54 -5.01
N LEU A 149 12.00 -13.35 -4.97
CA LEU A 149 11.17 -13.27 -6.19
C LEU A 149 11.61 -12.13 -7.11
N VAL A 150 11.96 -10.98 -6.56
CA VAL A 150 12.40 -9.82 -7.34
C VAL A 150 13.81 -10.02 -7.93
N ARG A 151 14.78 -10.45 -7.11
CA ARG A 151 16.20 -10.49 -7.50
C ARG A 151 16.58 -11.73 -8.29
N GLU A 152 16.01 -12.88 -7.96
CA GLU A 152 16.40 -14.16 -8.54
C GLU A 152 15.45 -14.59 -9.66
N ARG A 153 14.16 -14.28 -9.51
CA ARG A 153 13.14 -14.66 -10.50
C ARG A 153 12.71 -13.51 -11.42
N ASN A 154 13.22 -12.30 -11.21
CA ASN A 154 12.90 -11.09 -11.99
C ASN A 154 11.40 -10.78 -12.07
N LEU A 155 10.65 -11.05 -10.98
CA LEU A 155 9.23 -10.78 -10.91
C LEU A 155 8.98 -9.41 -10.28
N PHE A 156 8.00 -8.67 -10.78
CA PHE A 156 7.57 -7.43 -10.16
C PHE A 156 6.59 -7.71 -9.03
N VAL A 157 7.12 -7.92 -7.84
CA VAL A 157 6.36 -8.11 -6.60
C VAL A 157 6.68 -6.96 -5.65
N ALA A 158 5.66 -6.26 -5.18
CA ALA A 158 5.78 -5.17 -4.24
C ALA A 158 4.93 -5.44 -2.99
N ASP A 159 5.59 -5.67 -1.86
CA ASP A 159 4.94 -5.66 -0.55
C ASP A 159 4.93 -4.23 -0.01
N PHE A 160 3.75 -3.65 0.10
CA PHE A 160 3.55 -2.23 0.42
C PHE A 160 4.24 -1.82 1.75
N TRP A 161 4.32 -2.71 2.74
CA TRP A 161 5.00 -2.43 4.01
C TRP A 161 6.48 -2.82 4.05
N ASN A 162 6.90 -3.75 3.21
CA ASN A 162 8.27 -4.22 3.16
C ASN A 162 9.12 -3.55 2.07
N SER A 163 8.54 -2.61 1.31
CA SER A 163 9.24 -1.89 0.25
C SER A 163 9.82 -0.52 0.67
N GLY A 164 9.86 -0.22 1.96
CA GLY A 164 10.36 1.07 2.46
C GLY A 164 11.81 1.37 2.09
N THR A 165 12.64 0.34 1.89
CA THR A 165 14.03 0.51 1.42
C THR A 165 14.13 0.92 -0.06
N VAL A 166 13.10 0.65 -0.86
CA VAL A 166 13.01 1.06 -2.27
C VAL A 166 12.44 2.47 -2.41
N SER A 167 11.45 2.79 -1.59
CA SER A 167 10.75 4.07 -1.62
C SER A 167 11.38 5.15 -0.73
N SER A 168 12.54 4.88 -0.15
CA SER A 168 13.20 5.78 0.82
C SER A 168 12.31 6.14 2.00
N GLY A 169 11.52 5.18 2.48
CA GLY A 169 10.63 5.35 3.62
C GLY A 169 9.15 5.21 3.28
N CYS A 170 8.32 5.76 4.14
CA CYS A 170 6.88 5.74 3.95
C CYS A 170 6.46 6.81 2.92
N ILE A 171 5.69 6.40 1.90
CA ILE A 171 5.19 7.27 0.82
C ILE A 171 3.85 7.96 1.15
N ALA A 172 3.33 7.81 2.36
CA ALA A 172 2.11 8.49 2.80
C ALA A 172 2.28 10.02 2.82
N ALA A 173 1.17 10.74 2.78
CA ALA A 173 1.11 12.20 2.87
C ALA A 173 1.89 12.94 1.76
N GLY A 174 2.13 12.32 0.60
CA GLY A 174 2.95 12.86 -0.48
C GLY A 174 4.43 12.49 -0.40
N GLY A 175 4.85 11.77 0.66
CA GLY A 175 6.25 11.39 0.91
C GLY A 175 7.14 12.57 1.30
N SER A 176 8.28 12.30 1.92
CA SER A 176 9.22 13.34 2.38
C SER A 176 9.86 14.12 1.24
N TYR A 177 10.06 13.48 0.09
CA TYR A 177 10.68 14.08 -1.10
C TYR A 177 9.71 14.31 -2.27
N GLY A 178 8.37 14.29 -2.03
CA GLY A 178 7.37 14.54 -3.06
C GLY A 178 7.09 13.37 -4.01
N GLY A 179 7.63 12.18 -3.74
CA GLY A 179 7.40 10.96 -4.53
C GLY A 179 6.34 10.02 -3.96
N GLY A 180 5.40 10.55 -3.19
CA GLY A 180 4.39 9.74 -2.51
C GLY A 180 2.97 10.00 -2.98
N TYR A 181 2.02 9.62 -2.16
CA TYR A 181 0.59 9.82 -2.40
C TYR A 181 -0.14 10.28 -1.14
N PHE A 182 -1.35 10.79 -1.29
CA PHE A 182 -2.35 10.92 -0.24
C PHE A 182 -3.67 10.31 -0.72
N TYR A 183 -4.60 10.14 0.17
CA TYR A 183 -5.84 9.46 -0.13
C TYR A 183 -7.04 10.38 0.09
N ILE A 184 -7.97 10.34 -0.85
CA ILE A 184 -9.29 10.98 -0.72
C ILE A 184 -10.31 9.86 -0.74
N ASP A 185 -11.10 9.73 0.32
CA ASP A 185 -12.12 8.72 0.41
C ASP A 185 -13.37 9.09 -0.43
N TRP A 186 -14.30 8.16 -0.51
CA TRP A 186 -15.55 8.34 -1.27
C TRP A 186 -16.47 9.45 -0.72
N ASN A 187 -16.30 9.88 0.54
CA ASN A 187 -16.99 11.04 1.13
C ASN A 187 -16.25 12.35 0.86
N GLY A 188 -15.00 12.29 0.42
CA GLY A 188 -14.14 13.43 0.20
C GLY A 188 -13.19 13.74 1.36
N ALA A 189 -13.11 12.91 2.40
CA ALA A 189 -12.16 13.09 3.48
C ALA A 189 -10.71 12.91 2.96
N VAL A 190 -9.85 13.88 3.29
CA VAL A 190 -8.43 13.88 2.89
C VAL A 190 -7.61 13.25 4.00
N THR A 191 -6.96 12.11 3.72
CA THR A 191 -6.13 11.38 4.68
C THR A 191 -4.71 11.19 4.17
N PRO A 192 -3.71 11.03 5.04
CA PRO A 192 -2.33 10.78 4.62
C PRO A 192 -2.14 9.51 3.79
N CYS A 193 -3.00 8.52 3.99
CA CYS A 193 -2.88 7.18 3.42
C CYS A 193 -4.24 6.48 3.48
N ALA A 194 -4.52 5.55 2.56
CA ALA A 194 -5.73 4.73 2.57
C ALA A 194 -5.92 3.89 3.86
N PHE A 195 -4.87 3.74 4.65
CA PHE A 195 -4.87 3.00 5.93
C PHE A 195 -4.88 3.90 7.16
N ASN A 196 -5.06 5.21 6.99
CA ASN A 196 -5.22 6.17 8.09
C ASN A 196 -6.65 6.71 8.10
N PRO A 197 -7.52 6.29 9.02
CA PRO A 197 -8.92 6.70 9.05
C PRO A 197 -9.15 8.05 9.75
N PHE A 198 -8.24 9.01 9.60
CA PHE A 198 -8.31 10.33 10.22
C PHE A 198 -8.09 11.45 9.23
N SER A 199 -8.82 12.54 9.38
CA SER A 199 -8.78 13.70 8.50
C SER A 199 -8.92 15.01 9.27
N VAL A 200 -8.42 16.09 8.69
CA VAL A 200 -8.69 17.48 9.11
C VAL A 200 -9.45 18.26 8.06
N HIS A 201 -9.52 17.77 6.82
CA HIS A 201 -10.17 18.47 5.71
C HIS A 201 -10.99 17.52 4.84
N ASN A 202 -12.03 18.07 4.24
CA ASN A 202 -12.79 17.44 3.16
C ASN A 202 -12.48 18.17 1.85
N ILE A 203 -12.21 17.43 0.77
CA ILE A 203 -11.86 18.03 -0.53
C ILE A 203 -13.00 18.87 -1.10
N LYS A 204 -14.26 18.55 -0.79
CA LYS A 204 -15.43 19.29 -1.23
C LYS A 204 -15.46 20.68 -0.60
N ASP A 205 -15.12 20.77 0.69
CA ASP A 205 -15.08 22.03 1.43
C ASP A 205 -13.92 22.88 0.92
N ILE A 206 -12.74 22.27 0.71
CA ILE A 206 -11.58 22.94 0.12
C ILE A 206 -11.97 23.61 -1.22
N TYR A 207 -12.61 22.88 -2.13
CA TYR A 207 -13.03 23.43 -3.41
C TYR A 207 -14.13 24.50 -3.28
N ALA A 208 -15.08 24.33 -2.37
CA ALA A 208 -16.13 25.31 -2.10
C ALA A 208 -15.56 26.64 -1.59
N GLU A 209 -14.45 26.60 -0.86
CA GLU A 209 -13.72 27.78 -0.36
C GLU A 209 -12.70 28.35 -1.37
N GLY A 210 -12.62 27.78 -2.56
CA GLY A 210 -11.72 28.24 -3.64
C GLY A 210 -10.29 27.71 -3.51
N GLY A 211 -10.05 26.71 -2.67
CA GLY A 211 -8.79 25.99 -2.58
C GLY A 211 -8.64 24.90 -3.66
N ASP A 212 -7.56 24.17 -3.61
CA ASP A 212 -7.16 23.16 -4.58
C ASP A 212 -6.51 21.93 -3.93
N LEU A 213 -5.90 21.04 -4.73
CA LEU A 213 -5.19 19.86 -4.23
C LEU A 213 -3.94 20.22 -3.41
N ASP A 214 -3.30 21.35 -3.68
CA ASP A 214 -2.16 21.81 -2.87
C ASP A 214 -2.63 22.19 -1.46
N THR A 215 -3.81 22.81 -1.33
CA THR A 215 -4.45 23.07 -0.03
C THR A 215 -4.64 21.78 0.76
N ALA A 216 -5.07 20.71 0.11
CA ALA A 216 -5.20 19.38 0.72
C ALA A 216 -3.83 18.79 1.10
N LEU A 217 -2.86 18.83 0.20
CA LEU A 217 -1.52 18.27 0.38
C LEU A 217 -0.76 18.97 1.52
N PHE A 218 -0.93 20.28 1.68
CA PHE A 218 -0.29 21.06 2.74
C PHE A 218 -1.15 21.22 4.01
N SER A 219 -2.20 20.40 4.14
CA SER A 219 -2.98 20.34 5.38
C SER A 219 -2.13 19.97 6.60
N PRO A 220 -2.54 20.37 7.82
CA PRO A 220 -1.75 20.11 9.03
C PRO A 220 -1.43 18.64 9.24
N LEU A 221 -2.38 17.72 9.00
CA LEU A 221 -2.19 16.29 9.20
C LEU A 221 -1.14 15.71 8.24
N LEU A 222 -1.21 16.07 6.96
CA LEU A 222 -0.26 15.60 5.97
C LEU A 222 1.13 16.21 6.21
N THR A 223 1.19 17.50 6.55
CA THR A 223 2.44 18.19 6.85
C THR A 223 3.16 17.61 8.06
N GLU A 224 2.45 17.37 9.18
CA GLU A 224 3.05 16.77 10.37
C GLU A 224 3.49 15.33 10.12
N THR A 225 2.77 14.58 9.29
CA THR A 225 3.19 13.23 8.87
C THR A 225 4.51 13.29 8.10
N ARG A 226 4.66 14.20 7.14
CA ARG A 226 5.93 14.41 6.39
C ARG A 226 7.06 14.89 7.28
N ASN A 227 6.79 15.80 8.23
CA ASN A 227 7.79 16.26 9.19
C ASN A 227 8.35 15.08 9.98
N TRP A 228 7.47 14.20 10.48
CA TRP A 228 7.91 13.00 11.19
C TRP A 228 8.72 12.06 10.27
N GLN A 229 8.33 11.85 9.02
CA GLN A 229 9.08 11.01 8.07
C GLN A 229 10.52 11.53 7.89
N ARG A 230 10.71 12.85 7.73
CA ARG A 230 12.01 13.48 7.63
C ARG A 230 12.82 13.31 8.92
N GLU A 231 12.24 13.62 10.08
CA GLU A 231 12.88 13.43 11.38
C GLU A 231 13.28 11.97 11.64
N TYR A 232 12.51 11.02 11.13
CA TYR A 232 12.78 9.61 11.33
C TYR A 232 13.98 9.12 10.51
N PHE A 233 14.13 9.56 9.28
CA PHE A 233 15.13 9.05 8.35
C PHE A 233 15.99 10.14 7.71
N ASP A 234 15.41 11.11 7.02
CA ASP A 234 16.12 11.99 6.09
C ASP A 234 17.05 12.98 6.80
N ASP A 235 16.59 13.58 7.90
CA ASP A 235 17.34 14.59 8.66
C ASP A 235 18.38 13.98 9.61
N ARG A 236 18.49 12.66 9.66
CA ARG A 236 19.44 11.98 10.54
C ARG A 236 20.71 11.54 9.81
N PRO A 237 21.88 11.80 10.39
CA PRO A 237 23.11 11.24 9.84
C PRO A 237 23.15 9.72 10.02
N ASN A 238 23.83 9.01 9.11
CA ASN A 238 24.19 7.61 9.32
C ASN A 238 25.17 7.50 10.51
N PRO A 239 25.03 6.60 11.51
CA PRO A 239 24.08 5.47 11.54
C PRO A 239 22.79 5.71 12.33
N GLU A 240 22.39 6.94 12.58
CA GLU A 240 21.22 7.29 13.42
C GLU A 240 19.89 7.27 12.63
N ARG A 241 19.96 7.02 11.32
CA ARG A 241 18.79 6.94 10.45
C ARG A 241 17.82 5.85 10.90
N GLY A 242 16.54 6.15 10.79
CA GLY A 242 15.46 5.22 11.10
C GLY A 242 15.50 3.97 10.23
N ASN A 243 14.99 2.89 10.77
CA ASN A 243 14.94 1.59 10.09
C ASN A 243 13.86 1.58 9.00
N LEU A 244 14.25 1.57 7.73
CA LEU A 244 13.30 1.57 6.60
C LEU A 244 12.58 0.23 6.36
N LEU A 245 12.86 -0.80 7.17
CA LEU A 245 12.04 -2.00 7.22
C LEU A 245 10.77 -1.80 8.07
N VAL A 246 10.73 -0.73 8.86
CA VAL A 246 9.58 -0.34 9.70
C VAL A 246 9.27 1.16 9.54
N PRO A 247 8.98 1.63 8.33
CA PRO A 247 8.85 3.06 8.06
C PRO A 247 7.44 3.62 8.31
N CYS A 248 6.44 2.76 8.58
CA CYS A 248 5.03 3.17 8.61
C CYS A 248 4.66 3.89 9.92
N PRO A 249 4.27 5.18 9.88
CA PRO A 249 3.87 5.90 11.08
C PRO A 249 2.59 5.32 11.71
N ILE A 250 1.69 4.77 10.89
CA ILE A 250 0.39 4.29 11.34
C ILE A 250 0.51 2.99 12.11
N ARG A 251 1.27 2.03 11.58
CA ARG A 251 1.37 0.68 12.13
C ARG A 251 2.65 0.48 12.95
N ASP A 252 3.80 0.87 12.38
CA ASP A 252 5.10 0.56 12.96
C ASP A 252 5.50 1.56 14.06
N HIS A 253 4.94 2.79 14.00
CA HIS A 253 5.16 3.86 14.96
C HIS A 253 3.84 4.44 15.48
N HIS A 254 2.93 3.57 15.85
CA HIS A 254 1.54 3.92 16.19
C HIS A 254 1.43 5.05 17.22
N ARG A 255 2.28 5.05 18.27
CA ARG A 255 2.32 6.14 19.27
C ARG A 255 2.61 7.50 18.65
N ARG A 256 3.44 7.55 17.60
CA ARG A 256 3.76 8.80 16.90
C ARG A 256 2.58 9.29 16.08
N MET A 257 1.92 8.38 15.37
CA MET A 257 0.72 8.74 14.61
C MET A 257 -0.40 9.26 15.52
N ARG A 258 -0.61 8.64 16.69
CA ARG A 258 -1.55 9.12 17.70
C ARG A 258 -1.21 10.54 18.17
N ALA A 259 0.06 10.80 18.48
CA ALA A 259 0.50 12.14 18.87
C ALA A 259 0.30 13.20 17.76
N ILE A 260 0.46 12.82 16.47
CA ILE A 260 0.16 13.72 15.36
C ILE A 260 -1.33 14.00 15.28
N ILE A 261 -2.18 12.97 15.36
CA ILE A 261 -3.65 13.08 15.34
C ILE A 261 -4.12 14.06 16.44
N ASP A 262 -3.62 13.88 17.65
CA ASP A 262 -3.97 14.74 18.81
C ASP A 262 -3.47 16.17 18.61
N LYS A 263 -2.26 16.36 18.12
CA LYS A 263 -1.63 17.68 17.87
C LYS A 263 -2.45 18.50 16.88
N VAL A 264 -2.86 17.89 15.77
CA VAL A 264 -3.58 18.60 14.69
C VAL A 264 -5.09 18.53 14.86
N LYS A 265 -5.60 17.84 15.91
CA LYS A 265 -7.01 17.61 16.17
C LYS A 265 -7.74 16.95 15.00
N ALA A 266 -7.06 15.98 14.35
CA ALA A 266 -7.68 15.21 13.29
C ALA A 266 -8.83 14.36 13.85
N VAL A 267 -9.90 14.28 13.08
CA VAL A 267 -11.13 13.55 13.47
C VAL A 267 -11.23 12.23 12.70
N PRO A 268 -11.85 11.19 13.29
CA PRO A 268 -12.15 9.97 12.56
C PRO A 268 -13.05 10.24 11.34
N ILE A 269 -12.79 9.54 10.23
CA ILE A 269 -13.62 9.63 9.02
C ILE A 269 -14.87 8.74 9.09
N ASP A 270 -14.90 7.81 10.04
CA ASP A 270 -16.03 6.91 10.31
C ASP A 270 -16.07 6.47 11.78
N GLN A 271 -17.16 5.77 12.15
CA GLN A 271 -17.36 5.27 13.51
C GLN A 271 -16.34 4.18 13.91
N ASP A 272 -15.79 3.47 12.96
CA ASP A 272 -14.81 2.42 13.22
C ASP A 272 -13.45 3.04 13.61
N GLY A 273 -13.07 4.14 12.97
CA GLY A 273 -11.92 4.95 13.35
C GLY A 273 -12.08 5.56 14.76
N GLU A 274 -13.29 6.03 15.11
CA GLU A 274 -13.60 6.54 16.45
C GLU A 274 -13.42 5.45 17.51
N ARG A 275 -14.04 4.28 17.31
CA ARG A 275 -13.91 3.13 18.21
C ARG A 275 -12.45 2.68 18.38
N ALA A 276 -11.67 2.67 17.30
CA ALA A 276 -10.25 2.30 17.36
C ALA A 276 -9.41 3.34 18.13
N LEU A 277 -9.80 4.63 18.13
CA LEU A 277 -9.18 5.64 18.98
C LEU A 277 -9.42 5.41 20.47
N GLU A 278 -10.62 4.99 20.83
CA GLU A 278 -11.04 4.79 22.21
C GLU A 278 -10.56 3.45 22.79
N ASP A 279 -10.25 2.48 21.94
CA ASP A 279 -9.81 1.16 22.36
C ASP A 279 -8.32 1.16 22.76
N SER A 280 -8.09 1.15 24.08
CA SER A 280 -6.74 1.14 24.65
C SER A 280 -5.98 -0.17 24.36
N ALA A 281 -6.68 -1.30 24.22
CA ALA A 281 -6.05 -2.58 23.90
C ALA A 281 -5.58 -2.59 22.45
N TYR A 282 -6.37 -2.04 21.52
CA TYR A 282 -5.93 -1.81 20.15
C TYR A 282 -4.69 -0.93 20.07
N GLY A 283 -4.71 0.24 20.72
CA GLY A 283 -3.58 1.18 20.73
C GLY A 283 -2.30 0.57 21.30
N THR A 284 -2.42 -0.20 22.38
CA THR A 284 -1.30 -0.93 23.00
C THR A 284 -0.77 -2.01 22.07
N GLY A 285 -1.63 -2.87 21.53
CA GLY A 285 -1.23 -3.96 20.66
C GLY A 285 -0.57 -3.49 19.35
N MET A 286 -1.08 -2.40 18.75
CA MET A 286 -0.43 -1.78 17.58
C MET A 286 0.98 -1.26 17.92
N ALA A 287 1.16 -0.65 19.09
CA ALA A 287 2.46 -0.17 19.52
C ALA A 287 3.44 -1.32 19.80
N GLU A 288 3.00 -2.36 20.49
CA GLU A 288 3.80 -3.57 20.75
C GLU A 288 4.19 -4.30 19.46
N TYR A 289 3.29 -4.37 18.49
CA TYR A 289 3.58 -4.93 17.16
C TYR A 289 4.73 -4.17 16.49
N GLY A 290 4.65 -2.84 16.43
CA GLY A 290 5.69 -2.01 15.82
C GLY A 290 7.04 -2.15 16.53
N ASP A 291 7.05 -2.12 17.87
CA ASP A 291 8.25 -2.30 18.69
C ASP A 291 8.91 -3.67 18.41
N LYS A 292 8.11 -4.74 18.28
CA LYS A 292 8.60 -6.11 18.03
C LYS A 292 9.18 -6.24 16.61
N VAL A 293 8.51 -5.73 15.59
CA VAL A 293 9.05 -5.74 14.21
C VAL A 293 10.34 -4.94 14.14
N GLY A 294 10.40 -3.77 14.78
CA GLY A 294 11.60 -2.94 14.85
C GLY A 294 12.77 -3.66 15.50
N CYS A 295 12.51 -4.38 16.59
CA CYS A 295 13.53 -5.20 17.27
C CYS A 295 14.04 -6.33 16.36
N LEU A 296 13.15 -7.13 15.77
CA LEU A 296 13.51 -8.27 14.93
C LEU A 296 14.25 -7.87 13.66
N SER A 297 13.90 -6.72 13.06
CA SER A 297 14.51 -6.23 11.83
C SER A 297 15.81 -5.44 12.04
N CYS A 298 16.20 -5.16 13.29
CA CYS A 298 17.33 -4.28 13.61
C CYS A 298 18.67 -4.80 13.08
N SER A 299 18.97 -6.09 13.23
CA SER A 299 20.21 -6.70 12.71
C SER A 299 20.25 -6.63 11.19
N LEU A 300 19.17 -7.05 10.54
CA LEU A 300 19.03 -7.00 9.09
C LEU A 300 19.25 -5.59 8.55
N TRP A 301 18.63 -4.58 9.20
CA TRP A 301 18.82 -3.18 8.84
C TRP A 301 20.26 -2.72 8.94
N LYS A 302 20.93 -3.02 10.06
CA LYS A 302 22.32 -2.60 10.31
C LYS A 302 23.31 -3.27 9.35
N GLU A 303 23.13 -4.56 9.11
CA GLU A 303 24.08 -5.36 8.32
C GLU A 303 23.94 -5.10 6.81
N HIS A 304 22.73 -5.02 6.33
CA HIS A 304 22.47 -4.96 4.89
C HIS A 304 22.31 -3.53 4.32
N TYR A 305 21.99 -2.54 5.16
CA TYR A 305 21.75 -1.18 4.70
C TYR A 305 22.75 -0.17 5.28
N LEU A 306 22.88 -0.08 6.60
CA LEU A 306 23.80 0.90 7.20
C LEU A 306 25.30 0.56 6.98
N ALA A 307 25.64 -0.72 6.84
CA ALA A 307 27.03 -1.13 6.57
C ALA A 307 27.45 -0.83 5.11
N LEU A 308 26.49 -0.87 4.17
CA LEU A 308 26.76 -0.56 2.75
C LEU A 308 26.98 0.94 2.55
N ASP A 309 26.19 1.78 3.21
CA ASP A 309 26.37 3.24 3.15
C ASP A 309 27.76 3.66 3.67
N ARG A 310 28.23 3.06 4.75
CA ARG A 310 29.59 3.33 5.28
C ARG A 310 30.71 2.98 4.28
N LYS A 311 30.54 1.92 3.50
CA LYS A 311 31.52 1.54 2.47
C LYS A 311 31.53 2.51 1.30
N LYS A 312 30.38 3.06 0.92
CA LYS A 312 30.29 4.10 -0.12
C LYS A 312 30.93 5.42 0.36
N GLU A 313 30.61 5.89 1.55
CA GLU A 313 31.18 7.11 2.13
C GLU A 313 32.72 7.01 2.26
N GLN A 314 33.26 5.82 2.58
CA GLN A 314 34.71 5.60 2.62
C GLN A 314 35.35 5.57 1.23
N HIS A 315 34.65 5.07 0.23
CA HIS A 315 35.14 5.03 -1.15
C HIS A 315 35.17 6.44 -1.76
N ASP A 316 34.08 7.19 -1.62
CA ASP A 316 33.96 8.57 -2.10
C ASP A 316 34.98 9.50 -1.43
N SER A 317 35.24 9.30 -0.13
CA SER A 317 36.29 10.05 0.58
C SER A 317 37.71 9.66 0.19
N SER A 318 37.96 8.46 -0.32
CA SER A 318 39.27 8.00 -0.81
C SER A 318 39.55 8.43 -2.25
N GLU A 319 38.51 8.70 -3.06
CA GLU A 319 38.66 9.25 -4.41
C GLU A 319 38.77 10.78 -4.44
N ALA A 320 38.39 11.46 -3.36
CA ALA A 320 38.47 12.91 -3.21
C ALA A 320 39.78 13.41 -2.53
N ALA A 321 40.64 12.51 -2.09
CA ALA A 321 41.95 12.76 -1.47
C ALA A 321 43.11 12.41 -2.41
#